data_5abbfa400b2961d844bd58060a5bc3a5
#
_entry.id   5abbfa400b2961d844bd58060a5bc3a5
#
_cell.length_a   1.000
_cell.length_b   1.000
_cell.length_c   1.000
_cell.angle_alpha   90.00
_cell.angle_beta   90.00
_cell.angle_gamma   90.00
#
_symmetry.space_group_name_H-M   'P 1'
#
loop_
_entity.id
_entity.type
_entity.pdbx_description
1 polymer ?
#
loop_
_entity_poly.entity_id
_entity_poly.type
_entity_poly.pdbx_seq_one_letter_code
_entity_poly.pdbx_strand_id
1 'polypeptide(L)'
;MEKLIEIKDFSVKFETGRAVAYALNGVNLTIGKGEALGLVGESGAGKTTTALGMLNLIPQPAGKVTGGDILYEGKSVFKMSQKELMDMRGDKVAMIFQNPLTSLNPVFTVGEQIGMVLQKHKHLSKKQAIEEAGKLLEVVGIAKYRVNDFPHQFSGGMRQRVGIAAALACNPALLIADEPTTALDVTIQAQILELMKELLVKFDSSLLMITHNLGIIAEICNNVAVMYAGTIVEYGSVEEVFTNPSHPYTIGLFGSIPKLTGPRERLASIPGAVANPEHLPSGCPFHERCGVASGRCSQNASQMFQIGEHHYVACHKAGEVER
;
A
#
# COMPACT_ATOMS: atom_id res chain seq x y z
N MET A 1 19.95 0.51 7.24
CA MET A 1 19.22 1.03 6.07
C MET A 1 18.76 2.46 6.38
N GLU A 2 18.93 3.41 5.46
CA GLU A 2 18.50 4.79 5.65
C GLU A 2 16.95 4.85 5.55
N LYS A 3 16.30 5.44 6.57
CA LYS A 3 14.83 5.50 6.64
C LYS A 3 14.30 6.58 5.72
N LEU A 4 13.42 6.21 4.80
CA LEU A 4 12.70 7.14 3.92
C LEU A 4 11.38 7.59 4.53
N ILE A 5 10.57 6.62 5.00
CA ILE A 5 9.32 6.86 5.76
C ILE A 5 9.44 6.20 7.12
N GLU A 6 9.00 6.89 8.16
CA GLU A 6 8.86 6.33 9.49
C GLU A 6 7.50 6.70 10.07
N ILE A 7 6.66 5.69 10.34
CA ILE A 7 5.35 5.82 10.96
C ILE A 7 5.49 5.44 12.43
N LYS A 8 5.05 6.30 13.34
CA LYS A 8 5.15 6.13 14.80
C LYS A 8 3.80 6.26 15.45
N ASP A 9 3.28 5.19 16.02
CA ASP A 9 2.02 5.10 16.77
C ASP A 9 0.84 5.80 16.10
N PHE A 10 0.81 5.73 14.75
CA PHE A 10 -0.11 6.49 13.93
C PHE A 10 -1.54 5.97 14.04
N SER A 11 -2.46 6.84 14.44
CA SER A 11 -3.85 6.52 14.70
C SER A 11 -4.79 7.48 13.98
N VAL A 12 -5.83 6.91 13.34
CA VAL A 12 -6.83 7.66 12.56
C VAL A 12 -8.22 7.12 12.85
N LYS A 13 -9.18 8.02 13.06
CA LYS A 13 -10.61 7.69 13.08
C LYS A 13 -11.37 8.46 12.03
N PHE A 14 -12.49 7.90 11.60
CA PHE A 14 -13.47 8.57 10.75
C PHE A 14 -14.74 8.82 11.55
N GLU A 15 -15.18 10.09 11.61
CA GLU A 15 -16.42 10.49 12.27
C GLU A 15 -17.46 10.82 11.19
N THR A 16 -18.52 10.04 11.13
CA THR A 16 -19.76 10.39 10.43
C THR A 16 -20.79 10.73 11.48
N GLY A 17 -21.74 11.61 11.20
CA GLY A 17 -22.64 12.18 12.24
C GLY A 17 -23.36 11.18 13.18
N ARG A 18 -23.23 9.87 12.93
CA ARG A 18 -23.86 8.79 13.73
C ARG A 18 -22.87 7.73 14.24
N ALA A 19 -21.66 7.67 13.70
CA ALA A 19 -20.71 6.61 14.01
C ALA A 19 -19.25 7.12 14.01
N VAL A 20 -18.41 6.47 14.82
CA VAL A 20 -16.97 6.69 14.88
C VAL A 20 -16.28 5.38 14.52
N ALA A 21 -15.56 5.34 13.41
CA ALA A 21 -14.80 4.18 12.96
C ALA A 21 -13.29 4.39 13.18
N TYR A 22 -12.66 3.50 13.93
CA TYR A 22 -11.23 3.51 14.23
C TYR A 22 -10.49 2.76 13.12
N ALA A 23 -9.95 3.51 12.16
CA ALA A 23 -9.33 2.95 10.96
C ALA A 23 -7.87 2.55 11.16
N LEU A 24 -7.11 3.30 11.98
CA LEU A 24 -5.72 3.00 12.34
C LEU A 24 -5.54 3.15 13.85
N ASN A 25 -4.82 2.20 14.45
CA ASN A 25 -4.74 2.01 15.89
C ASN A 25 -3.28 1.76 16.32
N GLY A 26 -2.46 2.83 16.34
CA GLY A 26 -1.05 2.74 16.76
C GLY A 26 -0.17 2.04 15.73
N VAL A 27 -0.31 2.37 14.45
CA VAL A 27 0.53 1.78 13.38
C VAL A 27 1.96 2.24 13.53
N ASN A 28 2.89 1.27 13.58
CA ASN A 28 4.33 1.46 13.52
C ASN A 28 4.87 0.75 12.27
N LEU A 29 5.53 1.48 11.37
CA LEU A 29 6.06 0.95 10.13
C LEU A 29 7.21 1.82 9.63
N THR A 30 8.22 1.20 9.05
CA THR A 30 9.35 1.92 8.43
C THR A 30 9.53 1.43 7.00
N ILE A 31 9.83 2.34 6.09
CA ILE A 31 10.25 2.05 4.71
C ILE A 31 11.62 2.65 4.50
N GLY A 32 12.58 1.83 4.15
CA GLY A 32 13.94 2.24 3.81
C GLY A 32 14.07 2.77 2.38
N LYS A 33 15.17 3.47 2.09
CA LYS A 33 15.50 3.84 0.70
C LYS A 33 15.83 2.59 -0.11
N GLY A 34 15.26 2.50 -1.33
CA GLY A 34 15.39 1.35 -2.22
C GLY A 34 14.65 0.09 -1.75
N GLU A 35 13.86 0.16 -0.68
CA GLU A 35 13.08 -0.96 -0.18
C GLU A 35 11.75 -1.11 -0.93
N ALA A 36 11.38 -2.35 -1.26
CA ALA A 36 10.04 -2.72 -1.67
C ALA A 36 9.31 -3.42 -0.51
N LEU A 37 8.36 -2.72 0.10
CA LEU A 37 7.54 -3.19 1.21
C LEU A 37 6.13 -3.54 0.75
N GLY A 38 5.68 -4.76 1.04
CA GLY A 38 4.30 -5.19 0.89
C GLY A 38 3.46 -4.84 2.11
N LEU A 39 2.26 -4.30 1.92
CA LEU A 39 1.27 -4.10 2.98
C LEU A 39 0.01 -4.90 2.65
N VAL A 40 -0.22 -5.99 3.38
CA VAL A 40 -1.28 -6.96 3.10
C VAL A 40 -2.30 -7.02 4.24
N GLY A 41 -3.49 -7.50 3.94
CA GLY A 41 -4.58 -7.68 4.90
C GLY A 41 -5.95 -7.65 4.21
N GLU A 42 -7.00 -8.06 4.93
CA GLU A 42 -8.37 -8.02 4.43
C GLU A 42 -8.85 -6.61 4.09
N SER A 43 -9.95 -6.50 3.33
CA SER A 43 -10.60 -5.22 3.06
C SER A 43 -10.99 -4.56 4.39
N GLY A 44 -10.78 -3.24 4.50
CA GLY A 44 -11.03 -2.50 5.74
C GLY A 44 -9.92 -2.59 6.80
N ALA A 45 -8.82 -3.30 6.57
CA ALA A 45 -7.71 -3.40 7.53
C ALA A 45 -6.98 -2.07 7.79
N GLY A 46 -7.18 -1.02 6.95
CA GLY A 46 -6.53 0.29 7.12
C GLY A 46 -5.41 0.59 6.13
N LYS A 47 -5.12 -0.30 5.18
CA LYS A 47 -4.00 -0.19 4.22
C LYS A 47 -3.99 1.13 3.44
N THR A 48 -5.07 1.43 2.73
CA THR A 48 -5.24 2.71 1.98
C THR A 48 -5.17 3.93 2.90
N THR A 49 -5.74 3.84 4.11
CA THR A 49 -5.69 4.93 5.10
C THR A 49 -4.25 5.21 5.53
N THR A 50 -3.43 4.17 5.70
CA THR A 50 -2.00 4.30 6.00
C THR A 50 -1.26 5.03 4.87
N ALA A 51 -1.52 4.63 3.61
CA ALA A 51 -0.94 5.28 2.43
C ALA A 51 -1.36 6.77 2.32
N LEU A 52 -2.64 7.07 2.51
CA LEU A 52 -3.15 8.45 2.51
C LEU A 52 -2.54 9.29 3.65
N GLY A 53 -2.28 8.68 4.80
CA GLY A 53 -1.58 9.32 5.91
C GLY A 53 -0.18 9.78 5.53
N MET A 54 0.60 8.96 4.82
CA MET A 54 1.94 9.31 4.33
C MET A 54 1.95 10.56 3.43
N LEU A 55 0.85 10.79 2.73
CA LEU A 55 0.67 11.94 1.86
C LEU A 55 -0.08 13.10 2.54
N ASN A 56 -0.46 12.96 3.82
CA ASN A 56 -1.37 13.89 4.50
C ASN A 56 -2.65 14.17 3.67
N LEU A 57 -3.26 13.08 3.16
CA LEU A 57 -4.47 13.10 2.34
C LEU A 57 -5.66 12.41 3.02
N ILE A 58 -5.64 12.28 4.35
CA ILE A 58 -6.80 11.77 5.11
C ILE A 58 -8.01 12.66 4.81
N PRO A 59 -9.14 12.11 4.31
CA PRO A 59 -10.31 12.89 3.90
C PRO A 59 -10.92 13.70 5.04
N GLN A 60 -10.93 15.02 4.91
CA GLN A 60 -11.54 15.96 5.85
C GLN A 60 -13.00 16.27 5.44
N PRO A 61 -13.93 16.57 6.35
CA PRO A 61 -13.76 16.66 7.83
C PRO A 61 -13.94 15.32 8.56
N ALA A 62 -14.31 14.24 7.87
CA ALA A 62 -14.64 12.95 8.50
C ALA A 62 -13.42 12.28 9.13
N GLY A 63 -12.27 12.31 8.44
CA GLY A 63 -11.03 11.69 8.92
C GLY A 63 -10.26 12.60 9.86
N LYS A 64 -9.87 12.07 11.01
CA LYS A 64 -9.11 12.77 12.04
C LYS A 64 -7.91 11.94 12.48
N VAL A 65 -6.73 12.53 12.43
CA VAL A 65 -5.52 11.96 13.06
C VAL A 65 -5.68 12.13 14.56
N THR A 66 -5.63 11.04 15.31
CA THR A 66 -5.85 11.03 16.77
C THR A 66 -4.57 10.82 17.57
N GLY A 67 -3.50 10.38 16.94
CA GLY A 67 -2.21 10.19 17.60
C GLY A 67 -1.11 9.82 16.62
N GLY A 68 0.13 9.87 17.12
CA GLY A 68 1.32 9.49 16.38
C GLY A 68 1.78 10.51 15.34
N ASP A 69 2.75 10.10 14.53
CA ASP A 69 3.35 10.94 13.50
C ASP A 69 3.80 10.09 12.30
N ILE A 70 3.93 10.72 11.15
CA ILE A 70 4.57 10.16 9.96
C ILE A 70 5.71 11.09 9.55
N LEU A 71 6.91 10.52 9.45
CA LEU A 71 8.10 11.27 9.07
C LEU A 71 8.52 10.85 7.63
N TYR A 72 8.75 11.83 6.78
CA TYR A 72 9.44 11.69 5.51
C TYR A 72 10.86 12.24 5.69
N GLU A 73 11.90 11.41 5.52
CA GLU A 73 13.31 11.77 5.75
C GLU A 73 13.51 12.53 7.09
N GLY A 74 12.87 12.03 8.16
CA GLY A 74 12.95 12.60 9.51
C GLY A 74 12.07 13.82 9.77
N LYS A 75 11.37 14.38 8.76
CA LYS A 75 10.49 15.54 8.90
C LYS A 75 9.02 15.11 8.98
N SER A 76 8.30 15.57 10.00
CA SER A 76 6.87 15.28 10.17
C SER A 76 6.03 15.82 9.01
N VAL A 77 5.28 14.94 8.35
CA VAL A 77 4.37 15.28 7.23
C VAL A 77 3.24 16.21 7.70
N PHE A 78 2.78 16.03 8.94
CA PHE A 78 1.70 16.84 9.50
C PHE A 78 2.14 18.25 9.93
N LYS A 79 3.47 18.49 10.04
CA LYS A 79 4.04 19.80 10.34
C LYS A 79 4.53 20.54 9.09
N MET A 80 4.44 19.93 7.91
CA MET A 80 4.78 20.56 6.65
C MET A 80 3.77 21.65 6.29
N SER A 81 4.27 22.76 5.77
CA SER A 81 3.42 23.79 5.15
C SER A 81 2.73 23.26 3.90
N GLN A 82 1.68 23.92 3.44
CA GLN A 82 0.98 23.53 2.20
C GLN A 82 1.92 23.53 0.99
N LYS A 83 2.88 24.45 0.94
CA LYS A 83 3.90 24.49 -0.13
C LYS A 83 4.77 23.25 -0.08
N GLU A 84 5.30 22.88 1.08
CA GLU A 84 6.14 21.68 1.24
C GLU A 84 5.39 20.39 0.91
N LEU A 85 4.11 20.28 1.31
CA LEU A 85 3.25 19.16 0.93
C LEU A 85 3.03 19.10 -0.58
N MET A 86 2.80 20.24 -1.23
CA MET A 86 2.63 20.30 -2.68
C MET A 86 3.92 19.95 -3.43
N ASP A 87 5.09 20.30 -2.88
CA ASP A 87 6.39 19.97 -3.44
C ASP A 87 6.75 18.49 -3.20
N MET A 88 6.29 17.90 -2.09
CA MET A 88 6.49 16.48 -1.79
C MET A 88 5.63 15.57 -2.66
N ARG A 89 4.33 15.90 -2.80
CA ARG A 89 3.36 15.08 -3.53
C ARG A 89 3.62 15.14 -5.03
N GLY A 90 3.91 13.99 -5.63
CA GLY A 90 4.18 13.82 -7.06
C GLY A 90 5.64 14.00 -7.46
N ASP A 91 6.49 14.68 -6.66
CA ASP A 91 7.93 14.78 -6.90
C ASP A 91 8.73 13.80 -6.02
N LYS A 92 8.46 13.76 -4.71
CA LYS A 92 9.17 12.90 -3.75
C LYS A 92 8.43 11.61 -3.44
N VAL A 93 7.12 11.74 -3.24
CA VAL A 93 6.22 10.62 -2.95
C VAL A 93 5.07 10.66 -3.95
N ALA A 94 4.93 9.61 -4.74
CA ALA A 94 3.84 9.47 -5.70
C ALA A 94 2.94 8.29 -5.36
N MET A 95 1.69 8.33 -5.79
CA MET A 95 0.71 7.27 -5.52
C MET A 95 -0.05 6.88 -6.78
N ILE A 96 -0.13 5.56 -7.00
CA ILE A 96 -1.04 4.93 -7.95
C ILE A 96 -2.27 4.49 -7.15
N PHE A 97 -3.45 5.02 -7.49
CA PHE A 97 -4.70 4.71 -6.81
C PHE A 97 -5.35 3.43 -7.35
N GLN A 98 -6.14 2.78 -6.52
CA GLN A 98 -6.79 1.49 -6.76
C GLN A 98 -7.60 1.41 -8.07
N ASN A 99 -8.23 2.49 -8.50
CA ASN A 99 -9.09 2.48 -9.68
C ASN A 99 -8.54 3.38 -10.80
N PRO A 100 -7.96 2.79 -11.87
CA PRO A 100 -7.43 3.55 -12.99
C PRO A 100 -8.51 4.30 -13.79
N LEU A 101 -9.79 3.88 -13.68
CA LEU A 101 -10.89 4.54 -14.38
C LEU A 101 -11.25 5.89 -13.77
N THR A 102 -11.02 6.06 -12.47
CA THR A 102 -11.35 7.29 -11.73
C THR A 102 -10.12 8.17 -11.46
N SER A 103 -8.91 7.64 -11.63
CA SER A 103 -7.66 8.37 -11.40
C SER A 103 -7.33 9.37 -12.50
N LEU A 104 -7.75 9.09 -13.75
CA LEU A 104 -7.55 9.99 -14.88
C LEU A 104 -8.79 10.85 -15.12
N ASN A 105 -8.57 12.16 -15.28
CA ASN A 105 -9.65 13.09 -15.60
C ASN A 105 -10.04 12.94 -17.09
N PRO A 106 -11.32 12.62 -17.41
CA PRO A 106 -11.73 12.32 -18.77
C PRO A 106 -11.74 13.52 -19.73
N VAL A 107 -11.66 14.76 -19.22
CA VAL A 107 -11.72 15.98 -20.05
C VAL A 107 -10.34 16.50 -20.47
N PHE A 108 -9.26 15.91 -19.98
CA PHE A 108 -7.89 16.23 -20.39
C PHE A 108 -7.27 15.06 -21.13
N THR A 109 -6.39 15.35 -22.11
CA THR A 109 -5.60 14.31 -22.76
C THR A 109 -4.62 13.67 -21.77
N VAL A 110 -4.17 12.45 -22.07
CA VAL A 110 -3.20 11.76 -21.19
C VAL A 110 -1.88 12.52 -21.11
N GLY A 111 -1.46 13.15 -22.21
CA GLY A 111 -0.26 14.00 -22.22
C GLY A 111 -0.40 15.25 -21.39
N GLU A 112 -1.57 15.89 -21.38
CA GLU A 112 -1.80 17.06 -20.51
C GLU A 112 -1.74 16.65 -19.03
N GLN A 113 -2.30 15.51 -18.65
CA GLN A 113 -2.28 15.06 -17.25
C GLN A 113 -0.87 14.73 -16.75
N ILE A 114 -0.08 14.01 -17.53
CA ILE A 114 1.34 13.77 -17.22
C ILE A 114 2.11 15.11 -17.25
N GLY A 115 1.83 15.95 -18.25
CA GLY A 115 2.46 17.24 -18.43
C GLY A 115 2.20 18.21 -17.26
N MET A 116 1.01 18.17 -16.62
CA MET A 116 0.72 18.99 -15.43
C MET A 116 1.68 18.69 -14.28
N VAL A 117 2.00 17.41 -14.05
CA VAL A 117 2.99 17.00 -13.02
C VAL A 117 4.37 17.55 -13.35
N LEU A 118 4.80 17.40 -14.60
CA LEU A 118 6.10 17.90 -15.08
C LEU A 118 6.21 19.44 -15.03
N GLN A 119 5.16 20.15 -15.43
CA GLN A 119 5.13 21.62 -15.33
C GLN A 119 5.23 22.09 -13.88
N LYS A 120 4.50 21.41 -12.99
CA LYS A 120 4.47 21.75 -11.56
C LYS A 120 5.84 21.57 -10.89
N HIS A 121 6.49 20.43 -11.11
CA HIS A 121 7.66 20.02 -10.35
C HIS A 121 9.00 20.20 -11.07
N LYS A 122 9.00 20.11 -12.42
CA LYS A 122 10.22 20.30 -13.23
C LYS A 122 10.25 21.66 -13.92
N HIS A 123 9.22 22.51 -13.67
CA HIS A 123 9.11 23.86 -14.24
C HIS A 123 9.22 23.91 -15.76
N LEU A 124 8.79 22.85 -16.46
CA LEU A 124 8.81 22.80 -17.91
C LEU A 124 7.72 23.66 -18.51
N SER A 125 7.99 24.24 -19.68
CA SER A 125 6.93 24.86 -20.49
C SER A 125 5.92 23.81 -20.95
N LYS A 126 4.69 24.22 -21.30
CA LYS A 126 3.63 23.30 -21.78
C LYS A 126 4.13 22.43 -22.93
N LYS A 127 4.86 23.00 -23.91
CA LYS A 127 5.40 22.26 -25.05
C LYS A 127 6.42 21.20 -24.64
N GLN A 128 7.37 21.56 -23.77
CA GLN A 128 8.37 20.63 -23.24
C GLN A 128 7.72 19.52 -22.39
N ALA A 129 6.73 19.86 -21.57
CA ALA A 129 6.02 18.90 -20.72
C ALA A 129 5.24 17.85 -21.55
N ILE A 130 4.58 18.27 -22.64
CA ILE A 130 3.89 17.34 -23.57
C ILE A 130 4.90 16.46 -24.31
N GLU A 131 6.04 17.02 -24.72
CA GLU A 131 7.10 16.22 -25.37
C GLU A 131 7.67 15.16 -24.43
N GLU A 132 7.93 15.51 -23.18
CA GLU A 132 8.44 14.61 -22.16
C GLU A 132 7.38 13.57 -21.74
N ALA A 133 6.10 13.99 -21.64
CA ALA A 133 4.99 13.06 -21.44
C ALA A 133 4.92 11.99 -22.53
N GLY A 134 5.17 12.36 -23.79
CA GLY A 134 5.27 11.41 -24.89
C GLY A 134 6.38 10.37 -24.71
N LYS A 135 7.56 10.78 -24.22
CA LYS A 135 8.67 9.86 -23.90
C LYS A 135 8.31 8.93 -22.73
N LEU A 136 7.65 9.44 -21.71
CA LEU A 136 7.18 8.62 -20.59
C LEU A 136 6.13 7.60 -21.01
N LEU A 137 5.25 7.95 -21.95
CA LEU A 137 4.31 6.97 -22.55
C LEU A 137 5.06 5.85 -23.28
N GLU A 138 6.12 6.13 -24.02
CA GLU A 138 6.95 5.10 -24.65
C GLU A 138 7.61 4.18 -23.63
N VAL A 139 8.08 4.72 -22.51
CA VAL A 139 8.67 3.94 -21.40
C VAL A 139 7.67 2.92 -20.83
N VAL A 140 6.38 3.25 -20.81
CA VAL A 140 5.32 2.32 -20.35
C VAL A 140 4.68 1.53 -21.49
N GLY A 141 5.29 1.53 -22.69
CA GLY A 141 4.84 0.75 -23.83
C GLY A 141 3.62 1.32 -24.57
N ILE A 142 3.40 2.63 -24.47
CA ILE A 142 2.35 3.37 -25.21
C ILE A 142 3.02 4.27 -26.24
N ALA A 143 2.60 4.17 -27.51
CA ALA A 143 3.20 4.96 -28.59
C ALA A 143 3.08 6.48 -28.34
N LYS A 144 4.17 7.23 -28.52
CA LYS A 144 4.30 8.65 -28.25
C LYS A 144 3.19 9.51 -28.90
N TYR A 145 2.74 9.17 -30.11
CA TYR A 145 1.72 9.94 -30.82
C TYR A 145 0.37 9.96 -30.09
N ARG A 146 0.12 9.00 -29.19
CA ARG A 146 -1.09 8.91 -28.38
C ARG A 146 -1.16 9.91 -27.22
N VAL A 147 -0.17 10.76 -27.07
CA VAL A 147 -0.10 11.82 -26.04
C VAL A 147 -1.31 12.76 -26.09
N ASN A 148 -1.94 12.91 -27.28
CA ASN A 148 -3.12 13.74 -27.49
C ASN A 148 -4.46 13.00 -27.31
N ASP A 149 -4.43 11.70 -27.04
CA ASP A 149 -5.63 10.90 -26.84
C ASP A 149 -6.22 11.13 -25.44
N PHE A 150 -7.54 10.96 -25.33
CA PHE A 150 -8.27 11.05 -24.07
C PHE A 150 -8.35 9.69 -23.36
N PRO A 151 -8.52 9.67 -22.03
CA PRO A 151 -8.59 8.41 -21.27
C PRO A 151 -9.60 7.38 -21.80
N HIS A 152 -10.75 7.81 -22.33
CA HIS A 152 -11.77 6.91 -22.86
C HIS A 152 -11.33 6.14 -24.12
N GLN A 153 -10.28 6.58 -24.80
CA GLN A 153 -9.72 5.93 -25.98
C GLN A 153 -8.71 4.80 -25.62
N PHE A 154 -8.46 4.58 -24.34
CA PHE A 154 -7.53 3.58 -23.81
C PHE A 154 -8.27 2.42 -23.13
N SER A 155 -7.73 1.21 -23.24
CA SER A 155 -8.17 0.06 -22.44
C SER A 155 -7.84 0.26 -20.96
N GLY A 156 -8.40 -0.57 -20.07
CA GLY A 156 -8.10 -0.52 -18.63
C GLY A 156 -6.60 -0.62 -18.32
N GLY A 157 -5.90 -1.60 -18.90
CA GLY A 157 -4.47 -1.76 -18.75
C GLY A 157 -3.64 -0.60 -19.31
N MET A 158 -4.08 0.00 -20.43
CA MET A 158 -3.42 1.20 -20.95
C MET A 158 -3.61 2.41 -20.07
N ARG A 159 -4.81 2.62 -19.48
CA ARG A 159 -5.02 3.69 -18.48
C ARG A 159 -4.14 3.50 -17.25
N GLN A 160 -3.98 2.25 -16.81
CA GLN A 160 -3.06 1.92 -15.71
C GLN A 160 -1.61 2.29 -16.06
N ARG A 161 -1.13 1.96 -17.26
CA ARG A 161 0.19 2.36 -17.74
C ARG A 161 0.35 3.89 -17.79
N VAL A 162 -0.67 4.62 -18.20
CA VAL A 162 -0.68 6.09 -18.14
C VAL A 162 -0.57 6.59 -16.70
N GLY A 163 -1.32 5.99 -15.76
CA GLY A 163 -1.24 6.31 -14.33
C GLY A 163 0.17 6.06 -13.76
N ILE A 164 0.81 4.95 -14.14
CA ILE A 164 2.19 4.63 -13.76
C ILE A 164 3.16 5.68 -14.34
N ALA A 165 3.00 6.05 -15.61
CA ALA A 165 3.82 7.09 -16.25
C ALA A 165 3.68 8.44 -15.54
N ALA A 166 2.46 8.82 -15.15
CA ALA A 166 2.20 10.05 -14.40
C ALA A 166 2.81 10.01 -12.99
N ALA A 167 2.71 8.88 -12.28
CA ALA A 167 3.27 8.71 -10.95
C ALA A 167 4.82 8.77 -10.98
N LEU A 168 5.45 8.21 -12.00
CA LEU A 168 6.91 8.18 -12.15
C LEU A 168 7.48 9.39 -12.90
N ALA A 169 6.67 10.35 -13.33
CA ALA A 169 7.09 11.49 -14.15
C ALA A 169 8.21 12.32 -13.54
N CYS A 170 8.26 12.39 -12.21
CA CYS A 170 9.28 13.16 -11.48
C CYS A 170 10.37 12.29 -10.83
N ASN A 171 10.41 10.98 -11.07
CA ASN A 171 11.31 10.02 -10.42
C ASN A 171 11.21 10.08 -8.89
N PRO A 172 10.05 9.73 -8.32
CA PRO A 172 9.81 9.85 -6.89
C PRO A 172 10.72 8.89 -6.10
N ALA A 173 11.14 9.32 -4.90
CA ALA A 173 11.89 8.45 -3.98
C ALA A 173 11.03 7.31 -3.42
N LEU A 174 9.70 7.52 -3.31
CA LEU A 174 8.72 6.50 -2.93
C LEU A 174 7.56 6.46 -3.90
N LEU A 175 7.28 5.27 -4.44
CA LEU A 175 6.05 4.96 -5.14
C LEU A 175 5.11 4.17 -4.22
N ILE A 176 3.92 4.68 -3.98
CA ILE A 176 2.84 3.96 -3.30
C ILE A 176 1.92 3.39 -4.38
N ALA A 177 1.74 2.08 -4.40
CA ALA A 177 0.87 1.39 -5.35
C ALA A 177 -0.28 0.70 -4.58
N ASP A 178 -1.45 1.34 -4.59
CA ASP A 178 -2.64 0.82 -3.90
C ASP A 178 -3.47 -0.02 -4.87
N GLU A 179 -3.36 -1.34 -4.73
CA GLU A 179 -4.01 -2.34 -5.58
C GLU A 179 -3.86 -2.06 -7.10
N PRO A 180 -2.64 -1.87 -7.61
CA PRO A 180 -2.42 -1.33 -8.95
C PRO A 180 -2.88 -2.23 -10.10
N THR A 181 -3.28 -3.46 -9.83
CA THR A 181 -3.72 -4.45 -10.83
C THR A 181 -5.16 -4.90 -10.63
N THR A 182 -5.89 -4.33 -9.68
CA THR A 182 -7.31 -4.64 -9.47
C THR A 182 -8.13 -4.29 -10.70
N ALA A 183 -9.09 -5.15 -11.07
CA ALA A 183 -9.93 -5.05 -12.26
C ALA A 183 -9.21 -5.21 -13.61
N LEU A 184 -7.99 -5.75 -13.64
CA LEU A 184 -7.29 -6.16 -14.85
C LEU A 184 -7.32 -7.68 -15.01
N ASP A 185 -7.31 -8.15 -16.25
CA ASP A 185 -7.13 -9.58 -16.52
C ASP A 185 -5.71 -10.05 -16.15
N VAL A 186 -5.56 -11.36 -15.89
CA VAL A 186 -4.32 -11.94 -15.35
C VAL A 186 -3.10 -11.66 -16.25
N THR A 187 -3.28 -11.66 -17.57
CA THR A 187 -2.18 -11.41 -18.52
C THR A 187 -1.71 -9.95 -18.43
N ILE A 188 -2.63 -9.01 -18.43
CA ILE A 188 -2.32 -7.57 -18.27
C ILE A 188 -1.74 -7.29 -16.90
N GLN A 189 -2.26 -7.94 -15.84
CA GLN A 189 -1.70 -7.84 -14.50
C GLN A 189 -0.21 -8.20 -14.48
N ALA A 190 0.18 -9.37 -15.03
CA ALA A 190 1.58 -9.80 -15.08
C ALA A 190 2.46 -8.78 -15.84
N GLN A 191 1.98 -8.26 -16.97
CA GLN A 191 2.71 -7.24 -17.75
C GLN A 191 2.89 -5.92 -16.98
N ILE A 192 1.89 -5.49 -16.18
CA ILE A 192 1.98 -4.29 -15.36
C ILE A 192 2.98 -4.48 -14.23
N LEU A 193 2.99 -5.64 -13.59
CA LEU A 193 3.91 -5.96 -12.50
C LEU A 193 5.36 -6.00 -12.97
N GLU A 194 5.63 -6.65 -14.12
CA GLU A 194 6.96 -6.67 -14.71
C GLU A 194 7.44 -5.27 -15.09
N LEU A 195 6.57 -4.48 -15.74
CA LEU A 195 6.85 -3.08 -16.04
C LEU A 195 7.19 -2.28 -14.75
N MET A 196 6.43 -2.47 -13.67
CA MET A 196 6.71 -1.79 -12.40
C MET A 196 8.08 -2.17 -11.82
N LYS A 197 8.47 -3.46 -11.85
CA LYS A 197 9.80 -3.91 -11.43
C LYS A 197 10.92 -3.22 -12.21
N GLU A 198 10.83 -3.24 -13.55
CA GLU A 198 11.82 -2.59 -14.41
C GLU A 198 11.95 -1.08 -14.08
N LEU A 199 10.81 -0.41 -13.89
CA LEU A 199 10.80 1.03 -13.62
C LEU A 199 11.32 1.38 -12.22
N LEU A 200 11.02 0.58 -11.20
CA LEU A 200 11.54 0.78 -9.85
C LEU A 200 13.06 0.68 -9.82
N VAL A 201 13.64 -0.32 -10.49
CA VAL A 201 15.10 -0.45 -10.62
C VAL A 201 15.68 0.70 -11.42
N LYS A 202 15.07 1.07 -12.54
CA LYS A 202 15.54 2.15 -13.42
C LYS A 202 15.59 3.52 -12.73
N PHE A 203 14.62 3.79 -11.85
CA PHE A 203 14.46 5.07 -11.18
C PHE A 203 14.97 5.07 -9.72
N ASP A 204 15.51 3.96 -9.24
CA ASP A 204 15.98 3.78 -7.86
C ASP A 204 14.93 4.21 -6.81
N SER A 205 13.68 3.84 -7.07
CA SER A 205 12.53 4.21 -6.24
C SER A 205 12.23 3.13 -5.21
N SER A 206 11.92 3.54 -3.98
CA SER A 206 11.31 2.65 -2.98
C SER A 206 9.85 2.38 -3.34
N LEU A 207 9.31 1.25 -2.90
CA LEU A 207 7.93 0.85 -3.17
C LEU A 207 7.16 0.55 -1.89
N LEU A 208 5.94 1.07 -1.76
CA LEU A 208 4.91 0.49 -0.90
C LEU A 208 3.84 -0.15 -1.78
N MET A 209 3.82 -1.49 -1.81
CA MET A 209 2.83 -2.28 -2.54
C MET A 209 1.68 -2.67 -1.62
N ILE A 210 0.50 -2.14 -1.85
CA ILE A 210 -0.73 -2.53 -1.15
C ILE A 210 -1.52 -3.48 -2.05
N THR A 211 -1.76 -4.69 -1.57
CA THR A 211 -2.55 -5.69 -2.30
C THR A 211 -3.09 -6.75 -1.35
N HIS A 212 -4.16 -7.43 -1.76
CA HIS A 212 -4.63 -8.65 -1.13
C HIS A 212 -4.06 -9.92 -1.78
N ASN A 213 -3.31 -9.78 -2.88
CA ASN A 213 -2.68 -10.89 -3.58
C ASN A 213 -1.25 -11.11 -3.07
N LEU A 214 -1.07 -12.15 -2.27
CA LEU A 214 0.22 -12.50 -1.66
C LEU A 214 1.26 -12.96 -2.70
N GLY A 215 0.84 -13.50 -3.85
CA GLY A 215 1.74 -13.85 -4.94
C GLY A 215 2.48 -12.62 -5.50
N ILE A 216 1.79 -11.48 -5.60
CA ILE A 216 2.41 -10.21 -6.03
C ILE A 216 3.47 -9.75 -5.02
N ILE A 217 3.19 -9.89 -3.72
CA ILE A 217 4.15 -9.53 -2.67
C ILE A 217 5.40 -10.41 -2.76
N ALA A 218 5.23 -11.72 -2.89
CA ALA A 218 6.33 -12.67 -3.03
C ALA A 218 7.23 -12.37 -4.25
N GLU A 219 6.63 -11.81 -5.28
CA GLU A 219 7.34 -11.54 -6.54
C GLU A 219 8.09 -10.19 -6.56
N ILE A 220 7.59 -9.18 -5.87
CA ILE A 220 8.08 -7.79 -6.01
C ILE A 220 8.75 -7.27 -4.74
N CYS A 221 8.26 -7.68 -3.54
CA CYS A 221 8.65 -7.06 -2.30
C CYS A 221 9.81 -7.79 -1.60
N ASN A 222 10.62 -7.03 -0.86
CA ASN A 222 11.67 -7.57 0.02
C ASN A 222 11.09 -7.93 1.40
N ASN A 223 10.24 -7.05 1.92
CA ASN A 223 9.61 -7.17 3.23
C ASN A 223 8.08 -7.13 3.08
N VAL A 224 7.40 -7.66 4.10
CA VAL A 224 5.94 -7.64 4.17
C VAL A 224 5.47 -7.24 5.57
N ALA A 225 4.47 -6.39 5.62
CA ALA A 225 3.70 -6.04 6.81
C ALA A 225 2.28 -6.57 6.66
N VAL A 226 1.82 -7.36 7.61
CA VAL A 226 0.46 -7.91 7.67
C VAL A 226 -0.37 -7.05 8.59
N MET A 227 -1.47 -6.51 8.07
CA MET A 227 -2.33 -5.56 8.78
C MET A 227 -3.71 -6.14 9.04
N TYR A 228 -4.19 -6.03 10.28
CA TYR A 228 -5.52 -6.42 10.70
C TYR A 228 -6.15 -5.34 11.59
N ALA A 229 -7.38 -4.92 11.31
CA ALA A 229 -8.15 -3.95 12.10
C ALA A 229 -7.34 -2.71 12.53
N GLY A 230 -6.60 -2.12 11.60
CA GLY A 230 -5.83 -0.90 11.85
C GLY A 230 -4.51 -1.07 12.59
N THR A 231 -4.04 -2.31 12.80
CA THR A 231 -2.75 -2.61 13.47
C THR A 231 -1.87 -3.51 12.61
N ILE A 232 -0.55 -3.39 12.74
CA ILE A 232 0.40 -4.36 12.15
C ILE A 232 0.49 -5.55 13.12
N VAL A 233 0.16 -6.74 12.63
CA VAL A 233 0.16 -7.97 13.44
C VAL A 233 1.40 -8.83 13.20
N GLU A 234 2.02 -8.73 12.02
CA GLU A 234 3.24 -9.42 11.67
C GLU A 234 4.03 -8.60 10.65
N TYR A 235 5.37 -8.59 10.76
CA TYR A 235 6.27 -7.90 9.86
C TYR A 235 7.56 -8.68 9.71
N GLY A 236 8.10 -8.73 8.50
CA GLY A 236 9.39 -9.38 8.28
C GLY A 236 9.82 -9.41 6.83
N SER A 237 10.94 -10.09 6.57
CA SER A 237 11.32 -10.43 5.20
C SER A 237 10.23 -11.32 4.58
N VAL A 238 10.01 -11.17 3.28
CA VAL A 238 9.05 -12.01 2.55
C VAL A 238 9.38 -13.49 2.77
N GLU A 239 10.66 -13.87 2.74
CA GLU A 239 11.10 -15.24 2.96
C GLU A 239 10.67 -15.77 4.32
N GLU A 240 10.95 -15.04 5.42
CA GLU A 240 10.63 -15.49 6.78
C GLU A 240 9.12 -15.57 7.02
N VAL A 241 8.37 -14.54 6.65
CA VAL A 241 6.91 -14.49 6.87
C VAL A 241 6.17 -15.53 6.02
N PHE A 242 6.63 -15.81 4.80
CA PHE A 242 5.99 -16.79 3.91
C PHE A 242 6.34 -18.23 4.27
N THR A 243 7.56 -18.48 4.75
CA THR A 243 7.97 -19.83 5.18
C THR A 243 7.55 -20.16 6.60
N ASN A 244 7.45 -19.14 7.46
CA ASN A 244 7.19 -19.29 8.90
C ASN A 244 6.18 -18.28 9.45
N PRO A 245 4.95 -18.19 8.88
CA PRO A 245 3.94 -17.28 9.40
C PRO A 245 3.65 -17.63 10.87
N SER A 246 3.59 -16.64 11.73
CA SER A 246 3.55 -16.87 13.19
C SER A 246 2.33 -16.27 13.87
N HIS A 247 1.71 -15.23 13.29
CA HIS A 247 0.42 -14.74 13.77
C HIS A 247 -0.71 -15.62 13.23
N PRO A 248 -1.69 -16.09 14.06
CA PRO A 248 -2.80 -16.93 13.59
C PRO A 248 -3.60 -16.34 12.43
N TYR A 249 -3.71 -15.02 12.34
CA TYR A 249 -4.30 -14.33 11.18
C TYR A 249 -3.49 -14.54 9.91
N THR A 250 -2.16 -14.38 9.98
CA THR A 250 -1.26 -14.60 8.82
C THR A 250 -1.30 -16.04 8.35
N ILE A 251 -1.30 -17.01 9.29
CA ILE A 251 -1.45 -18.44 9.00
C ILE A 251 -2.77 -18.70 8.27
N GLY A 252 -3.87 -18.13 8.77
CA GLY A 252 -5.18 -18.25 8.13
C GLY A 252 -5.24 -17.59 6.75
N LEU A 253 -4.60 -16.42 6.60
CA LEU A 253 -4.54 -15.69 5.33
C LEU A 253 -3.79 -16.51 4.26
N PHE A 254 -2.66 -17.13 4.62
CA PHE A 254 -1.90 -18.00 3.71
C PHE A 254 -2.59 -19.34 3.45
N GLY A 255 -3.28 -19.90 4.44
CA GLY A 255 -4.08 -21.13 4.30
C GLY A 255 -5.26 -20.98 3.33
N SER A 256 -5.67 -19.76 3.01
CA SER A 256 -6.71 -19.48 2.01
C SER A 256 -6.18 -19.42 0.56
N ILE A 257 -4.86 -19.54 0.34
CA ILE A 257 -4.25 -19.54 -0.99
C ILE A 257 -4.27 -20.98 -1.56
N PRO A 258 -4.74 -21.19 -2.81
CA PRO A 258 -4.66 -22.49 -3.46
C PRO A 258 -3.20 -22.95 -3.62
N LYS A 259 -2.89 -24.15 -3.14
CA LYS A 259 -1.59 -24.78 -3.43
C LYS A 259 -1.56 -25.20 -4.91
N LEU A 260 -0.48 -24.86 -5.63
CA LEU A 260 -0.31 -25.23 -7.04
C LEU A 260 -0.01 -26.72 -7.21
N THR A 261 0.52 -27.38 -6.19
CA THR A 261 0.93 -28.78 -6.18
C THR A 261 0.35 -29.51 -4.97
N GLY A 262 0.00 -30.78 -5.13
CA GLY A 262 -0.56 -31.63 -4.05
C GLY A 262 -2.05 -31.94 -4.23
N PRO A 263 -2.65 -32.72 -3.31
CA PRO A 263 -4.07 -33.04 -3.34
C PRO A 263 -4.90 -31.76 -3.22
N ARG A 264 -6.03 -31.69 -3.93
CA ARG A 264 -6.99 -30.58 -3.83
C ARG A 264 -7.70 -30.65 -2.47
N GLU A 265 -7.11 -30.01 -1.48
CA GLU A 265 -7.74 -29.80 -0.19
C GLU A 265 -8.73 -28.63 -0.25
N ARG A 266 -9.75 -28.68 0.62
CA ARG A 266 -10.65 -27.54 0.78
C ARG A 266 -9.85 -26.37 1.36
N LEU A 267 -9.90 -25.20 0.70
CA LEU A 267 -9.21 -24.01 1.18
C LEU A 267 -9.66 -23.66 2.60
N ALA A 268 -8.71 -23.40 3.47
CA ALA A 268 -9.01 -22.90 4.80
C ALA A 268 -9.57 -21.49 4.70
N SER A 269 -10.71 -21.23 5.31
CA SER A 269 -11.26 -19.89 5.46
C SER A 269 -11.10 -19.43 6.89
N ILE A 270 -10.71 -18.19 7.10
CA ILE A 270 -10.68 -17.61 8.44
C ILE A 270 -12.13 -17.45 8.91
N PRO A 271 -12.55 -18.11 10.03
CA PRO A 271 -13.92 -18.05 10.49
C PRO A 271 -14.30 -16.67 11.02
N GLY A 272 -15.61 -16.39 11.09
CA GLY A 272 -16.14 -15.15 11.65
C GLY A 272 -16.04 -13.94 10.73
N ALA A 273 -16.56 -12.81 11.20
CA ALA A 273 -16.51 -11.53 10.50
C ALA A 273 -15.26 -10.74 10.89
N VAL A 274 -14.80 -9.86 9.99
CA VAL A 274 -13.73 -8.90 10.30
C VAL A 274 -14.18 -8.01 11.46
N ALA A 275 -13.24 -7.65 12.34
CA ALA A 275 -13.52 -6.76 13.48
C ALA A 275 -14.18 -5.45 13.01
N ASN A 276 -15.30 -5.10 13.65
CA ASN A 276 -16.02 -3.87 13.32
C ASN A 276 -15.20 -2.65 13.77
N PRO A 277 -14.82 -1.74 12.87
CA PRO A 277 -14.03 -0.55 13.23
C PRO A 277 -14.79 0.44 14.12
N GLU A 278 -16.12 0.34 14.25
CA GLU A 278 -16.92 1.15 15.16
C GLU A 278 -16.89 0.58 16.60
N HIS A 279 -16.66 -0.74 16.72
CA HIS A 279 -16.65 -1.48 17.99
C HIS A 279 -15.49 -2.48 18.00
N LEU A 280 -14.25 -1.94 18.08
CA LEU A 280 -13.08 -2.81 18.12
C LEU A 280 -13.08 -3.67 19.38
N PRO A 281 -12.76 -4.96 19.27
CA PRO A 281 -12.58 -5.84 20.42
C PRO A 281 -11.45 -5.32 21.33
N SER A 282 -11.59 -5.49 22.65
CA SER A 282 -10.50 -5.23 23.59
C SER A 282 -9.35 -6.21 23.40
N GLY A 283 -8.13 -5.82 23.73
CA GLY A 283 -6.94 -6.67 23.59
C GLY A 283 -6.52 -6.88 22.13
N CYS A 284 -6.21 -8.13 21.76
CA CYS A 284 -5.85 -8.46 20.38
C CYS A 284 -7.09 -8.37 19.49
N PRO A 285 -7.10 -7.54 18.43
CA PRO A 285 -8.29 -7.35 17.60
C PRO A 285 -8.72 -8.61 16.83
N PHE A 286 -7.84 -9.60 16.70
CA PHE A 286 -8.11 -10.87 16.04
C PHE A 286 -8.65 -11.95 17.00
N HIS A 287 -8.69 -11.73 18.33
CA HIS A 287 -8.96 -12.79 19.32
C HIS A 287 -10.32 -13.50 19.13
N GLU A 288 -11.35 -12.80 18.67
CA GLU A 288 -12.68 -13.39 18.43
C GLU A 288 -12.71 -14.41 17.26
N ARG A 289 -11.75 -14.29 16.33
CA ARG A 289 -11.60 -15.20 15.17
C ARG A 289 -10.46 -16.19 15.36
N CYS A 290 -9.70 -16.07 16.44
CA CYS A 290 -8.47 -16.82 16.67
C CYS A 290 -8.77 -18.18 17.30
N GLY A 291 -8.47 -19.27 16.58
CA GLY A 291 -8.68 -20.66 17.08
C GLY A 291 -7.82 -21.02 18.30
N VAL A 292 -6.78 -20.24 18.61
CA VAL A 292 -5.86 -20.44 19.74
C VAL A 292 -5.92 -19.31 20.76
N ALA A 293 -6.98 -18.49 20.73
CA ALA A 293 -7.15 -17.39 21.66
C ALA A 293 -7.18 -17.85 23.11
N SER A 294 -6.62 -17.05 24.01
CA SER A 294 -6.67 -17.25 25.45
C SER A 294 -7.28 -16.00 26.14
N GLY A 295 -7.66 -16.12 27.41
CA GLY A 295 -8.17 -14.98 28.17
C GLY A 295 -7.22 -13.77 28.23
N ARG A 296 -5.92 -13.98 28.07
CA ARG A 296 -4.94 -12.90 27.93
C ARG A 296 -5.14 -12.10 26.64
N CYS A 297 -5.51 -12.76 25.55
CA CYS A 297 -5.70 -12.12 24.24
C CYS A 297 -6.89 -11.15 24.22
N SER A 298 -7.95 -11.42 25.01
CA SER A 298 -9.10 -10.52 25.12
C SER A 298 -8.87 -9.33 26.06
N GLN A 299 -7.89 -9.45 26.97
CA GLN A 299 -7.58 -8.40 27.95
C GLN A 299 -6.50 -7.43 27.46
N ASN A 300 -5.46 -7.95 26.80
CA ASN A 300 -4.28 -7.18 26.40
C ASN A 300 -3.87 -7.51 24.97
N ALA A 301 -3.64 -6.48 24.16
CA ALA A 301 -2.96 -6.65 22.89
C ALA A 301 -1.48 -7.03 23.12
N SER A 302 -0.94 -7.91 22.29
CA SER A 302 0.48 -8.21 22.32
C SER A 302 1.24 -7.05 21.70
N GLN A 303 2.38 -6.70 22.31
CA GLN A 303 3.35 -5.85 21.63
C GLN A 303 4.07 -6.64 20.55
N MET A 304 4.58 -5.92 19.54
CA MET A 304 5.44 -6.49 18.52
C MET A 304 6.75 -6.93 19.14
N PHE A 305 7.18 -8.18 18.93
CA PHE A 305 8.47 -8.68 19.37
C PHE A 305 9.14 -9.50 18.27
N GLN A 306 10.46 -9.58 18.31
CA GLN A 306 11.27 -10.27 17.31
C GLN A 306 11.29 -11.78 17.55
N ILE A 307 11.08 -12.56 16.49
CA ILE A 307 11.06 -14.02 16.50
C ILE A 307 12.06 -14.65 15.51
N GLY A 308 12.61 -13.85 14.58
CA GLY A 308 13.61 -14.22 13.60
C GLY A 308 14.60 -13.08 13.37
N GLU A 309 15.50 -13.19 12.40
CA GLU A 309 16.49 -12.15 12.12
C GLU A 309 15.83 -10.84 11.70
N HIS A 310 14.85 -10.95 10.78
CA HIS A 310 14.00 -9.84 10.31
C HIS A 310 12.53 -10.16 10.42
N HIS A 311 12.11 -10.89 11.47
CA HIS A 311 10.73 -11.33 11.66
C HIS A 311 10.19 -10.90 13.02
N TYR A 312 9.07 -10.20 13.00
CA TYR A 312 8.41 -9.61 14.18
C TYR A 312 6.93 -9.97 14.17
N VAL A 313 6.36 -10.22 15.34
CA VAL A 313 4.97 -10.64 15.49
C VAL A 313 4.33 -10.03 16.74
N ALA A 314 3.06 -9.64 16.64
CA ALA A 314 2.26 -9.14 17.75
C ALA A 314 1.28 -10.24 18.24
N CYS A 315 1.81 -11.35 18.75
CA CYS A 315 0.99 -12.48 19.20
C CYS A 315 1.53 -13.12 20.49
N HIS A 316 0.70 -13.24 21.55
CA HIS A 316 1.10 -13.90 22.80
C HIS A 316 1.40 -15.41 22.63
N LYS A 317 0.92 -16.01 21.54
CA LYS A 317 1.07 -17.42 21.22
C LYS A 317 2.08 -17.70 20.10
N ALA A 318 2.86 -16.71 19.70
CA ALA A 318 3.87 -16.92 18.67
C ALA A 318 4.88 -17.99 19.12
N GLY A 319 5.12 -18.97 18.23
CA GLY A 319 5.93 -20.14 18.53
C GLY A 319 5.22 -21.31 19.19
N GLU A 320 3.99 -21.11 19.70
CA GLU A 320 3.14 -22.18 20.27
C GLU A 320 2.05 -22.68 19.30
N VAL A 321 1.87 -21.98 18.16
CA VAL A 321 0.83 -22.32 17.17
C VAL A 321 1.33 -23.46 16.28
N GLU A 322 0.64 -24.59 16.28
CA GLU A 322 0.88 -25.68 15.32
C GLU A 322 0.62 -25.16 13.88
N ARG A 323 1.49 -25.57 12.96
CA ARG A 323 1.55 -25.11 11.56
C ARG A 323 0.83 -26.05 10.62
#